data_48e2e7107876b76e085674aa7dbc3f86
#
_entry.id   48e2e7107876b76e085674aa7dbc3f86
#
_cell.length_a   1.000
_cell.length_b   1.000
_cell.length_c   1.000
_cell.angle_alpha   90.00
_cell.angle_beta   90.00
_cell.angle_gamma   90.00
#
_symmetry.space_group_name_H-M   'P 1'
#
loop_
_entity.id
_entity.type
_entity.pdbx_description
1 polymer ?
#
loop_
_entity_poly.entity_id
_entity_poly.type
_entity_poly.pdbx_seq_one_letter_code
_entity_poly.pdbx_strand_id
1 'polypeptide(L)'
;PQSLGDCHLGGGSHVLACGDNVAADMLDWLYPERPVQESEGELRRFDQSEFAVKGLADTGYVFVPETCDAGGCPVTVALHGCQMNDEAIGDTFARYSGLNRWAEEHGQIILYPQTESSMANPQACWDWWGFAESTWQINPLHDTREGTQAKALMAMVERLQEAPDAPAEESTQEAD
;
A
#
# COMPACT_ATOMS: atom_id res chain seq x y z
N PRO A 1 -10.84 15.57 -7.04
CA PRO A 1 -10.61 14.21 -7.53
C PRO A 1 -10.22 14.29 -9.00
N GLN A 2 -9.06 13.73 -9.35
CA GLN A 2 -8.71 13.59 -10.76
C GLN A 2 -9.70 12.61 -11.39
N SER A 3 -10.29 13.00 -12.51
CA SER A 3 -11.14 12.08 -13.27
C SER A 3 -10.27 10.96 -13.85
N LEU A 4 -10.74 9.72 -13.78
CA LEU A 4 -10.10 8.61 -14.46
C LEU A 4 -10.04 8.89 -15.97
N GLY A 5 -8.96 8.45 -16.63
CA GLY A 5 -8.83 8.57 -18.08
C GLY A 5 -9.78 7.63 -18.82
N ASP A 6 -10.15 8.00 -20.04
CA ASP A 6 -10.90 7.12 -20.92
C ASP A 6 -10.02 5.98 -21.42
N CYS A 7 -10.50 4.74 -21.27
CA CYS A 7 -9.77 3.53 -21.66
C CYS A 7 -9.37 3.50 -23.15
N HIS A 8 -10.16 4.13 -24.02
CA HIS A 8 -9.96 4.08 -25.47
C HIS A 8 -9.07 5.20 -26.02
N LEU A 9 -8.86 6.27 -25.23
CA LEU A 9 -8.12 7.42 -25.72
C LEU A 9 -6.61 7.31 -25.56
N GLY A 10 -6.12 6.44 -24.70
CA GLY A 10 -4.69 6.28 -24.42
C GLY A 10 -3.98 7.58 -24.01
N GLY A 11 -3.10 7.54 -23.05
CA GLY A 11 -2.34 8.70 -22.57
C GLY A 11 -3.13 9.62 -21.62
N GLY A 12 -2.43 10.51 -20.94
CA GLY A 12 -2.97 11.52 -20.03
C GLY A 12 -3.12 11.04 -18.58
N SER A 13 -4.09 10.23 -18.25
CA SER A 13 -4.28 9.71 -16.89
C SER A 13 -3.52 8.40 -16.70
N HIS A 14 -2.94 8.23 -15.49
CA HIS A 14 -2.25 6.99 -15.11
C HIS A 14 -3.23 5.86 -14.74
N VAL A 15 -4.48 6.18 -14.43
CA VAL A 15 -5.54 5.21 -14.13
C VAL A 15 -6.69 5.41 -15.09
N LEU A 16 -7.09 4.34 -15.77
CA LEU A 16 -8.10 4.36 -16.84
C LEU A 16 -9.38 3.67 -16.38
N ALA A 17 -10.53 4.17 -16.84
CA ALA A 17 -11.84 3.57 -16.61
C ALA A 17 -12.17 2.60 -17.76
N CYS A 18 -11.67 1.37 -17.69
CA CYS A 18 -11.85 0.37 -18.74
C CYS A 18 -13.09 -0.52 -18.57
N GLY A 19 -13.73 -0.50 -17.40
CA GLY A 19 -14.90 -1.33 -17.11
C GLY A 19 -14.55 -2.76 -16.63
N ASP A 20 -13.35 -3.23 -16.92
CA ASP A 20 -12.84 -4.53 -16.47
C ASP A 20 -12.00 -4.39 -15.20
N ASN A 21 -12.05 -5.38 -14.32
CA ASN A 21 -11.23 -5.43 -13.12
C ASN A 21 -10.10 -6.48 -13.26
N VAL A 22 -9.09 -6.14 -14.06
CA VAL A 22 -7.93 -7.02 -14.31
C VAL A 22 -7.17 -7.37 -13.02
N ALA A 23 -7.22 -6.49 -12.02
CA ALA A 23 -6.58 -6.76 -10.72
C ALA A 23 -7.31 -7.88 -9.96
N ALA A 24 -8.64 -7.92 -10.00
CA ALA A 24 -9.42 -9.01 -9.42
C ALA A 24 -9.13 -10.33 -10.16
N ASP A 25 -9.15 -10.33 -11.50
CA ASP A 25 -8.85 -11.53 -12.30
C ASP A 25 -7.45 -12.09 -11.97
N MET A 26 -6.46 -11.22 -11.78
CA MET A 26 -5.11 -11.60 -11.37
C MET A 26 -5.10 -12.24 -9.98
N LEU A 27 -5.81 -11.65 -9.02
CA LEU A 27 -5.86 -12.15 -7.64
C LEU A 27 -6.64 -13.47 -7.56
N ASP A 28 -7.72 -13.64 -8.32
CA ASP A 28 -8.46 -14.90 -8.43
C ASP A 28 -7.56 -16.02 -8.99
N TRP A 29 -6.72 -15.69 -9.96
CA TRP A 29 -5.76 -16.65 -10.50
C TRP A 29 -4.65 -17.00 -9.50
N LEU A 30 -4.18 -16.03 -8.71
CA LEU A 30 -3.14 -16.24 -7.69
C LEU A 30 -3.68 -16.98 -6.46
N TYR A 31 -4.95 -16.80 -6.13
CA TYR A 31 -5.59 -17.32 -4.91
C TYR A 31 -6.91 -18.05 -5.20
N PRO A 32 -6.91 -19.08 -6.05
CA PRO A 32 -8.14 -19.69 -6.58
C PRO A 32 -9.02 -20.37 -5.53
N GLU A 33 -8.48 -20.67 -4.36
CA GLU A 33 -9.22 -21.36 -3.27
C GLU A 33 -9.66 -20.39 -2.15
N ARG A 34 -9.47 -19.09 -2.34
CA ARG A 34 -9.87 -18.11 -1.33
C ARG A 34 -11.39 -18.01 -1.24
N PRO A 35 -11.97 -18.22 -0.05
CA PRO A 35 -13.41 -18.12 0.10
C PRO A 35 -13.87 -16.67 -0.07
N VAL A 36 -15.01 -16.50 -0.73
CA VAL A 36 -15.72 -15.22 -0.78
C VAL A 36 -16.53 -15.07 0.52
N GLN A 37 -16.49 -13.89 1.11
CA GLN A 37 -17.24 -13.52 2.32
C GLN A 37 -17.89 -12.15 2.12
N GLU A 38 -19.03 -11.95 2.75
CA GLU A 38 -19.64 -10.62 2.79
C GLU A 38 -18.92 -9.79 3.86
N SER A 39 -18.30 -8.71 3.42
CA SER A 39 -17.58 -7.78 4.28
C SER A 39 -17.61 -6.40 3.64
N GLU A 40 -17.50 -5.38 4.45
CA GLU A 40 -17.18 -4.02 4.01
C GLU A 40 -15.73 -3.72 4.37
N GLY A 41 -15.15 -2.70 3.75
CA GLY A 41 -13.78 -2.30 4.02
C GLY A 41 -13.58 -0.81 3.86
N GLU A 42 -12.53 -0.30 4.46
CA GLU A 42 -12.21 1.13 4.45
C GLU A 42 -10.80 1.39 3.93
N LEU A 43 -10.70 2.35 3.01
CA LEU A 43 -9.43 2.92 2.59
C LEU A 43 -9.04 4.04 3.56
N ARG A 44 -7.98 3.82 4.33
CA ARG A 44 -7.47 4.74 5.37
C ARG A 44 -6.11 5.29 4.98
N ARG A 45 -5.80 6.51 5.43
CA ARG A 45 -4.44 7.02 5.47
C ARG A 45 -3.75 6.54 6.75
N PHE A 46 -2.45 6.25 6.67
CA PHE A 46 -1.64 5.95 7.84
C PHE A 46 -0.35 6.77 7.84
N ASP A 47 0.22 6.95 9.01
CA ASP A 47 1.52 7.58 9.19
C ASP A 47 2.63 6.62 8.79
N GLN A 48 3.25 6.90 7.64
CA GLN A 48 4.34 6.11 7.07
C GLN A 48 5.71 6.58 7.60
N SER A 49 5.77 7.71 8.31
CA SER A 49 7.01 8.27 8.84
C SER A 49 7.68 7.37 9.89
N GLU A 50 6.91 6.46 10.53
CA GLU A 50 7.45 5.40 11.39
C GLU A 50 8.47 4.51 10.65
N PHE A 51 8.30 4.36 9.34
CA PHE A 51 9.15 3.54 8.46
C PHE A 51 10.05 4.39 7.58
N ALA A 52 10.31 5.64 7.97
CA ALA A 52 10.99 6.63 7.15
C ALA A 52 12.34 6.15 6.63
N VAL A 53 12.44 6.09 5.31
CA VAL A 53 13.68 5.89 4.57
C VAL A 53 13.67 6.82 3.36
N LYS A 54 14.84 7.07 2.79
CA LYS A 54 14.97 7.99 1.66
C LYS A 54 14.06 7.59 0.48
N GLY A 55 13.22 8.53 0.06
CA GLY A 55 12.29 8.40 -1.05
C GLY A 55 10.91 7.87 -0.70
N LEU A 56 10.64 7.55 0.57
CA LEU A 56 9.29 7.29 1.06
C LEU A 56 8.65 8.57 1.59
N ALA A 57 7.37 8.77 1.29
CA ALA A 57 6.57 9.86 1.82
C ALA A 57 6.16 9.58 3.29
N ASP A 58 5.76 10.63 4.02
CA ASP A 58 5.32 10.51 5.41
C ASP A 58 3.93 9.85 5.57
N THR A 59 3.16 9.76 4.49
CA THR A 59 1.80 9.20 4.51
C THR A 59 1.64 8.14 3.45
N GLY A 60 1.06 6.99 3.82
CA GLY A 60 0.64 5.93 2.93
C GLY A 60 -0.86 5.67 3.02
N TYR A 61 -1.36 4.70 2.24
CA TYR A 61 -2.74 4.23 2.32
C TYR A 61 -2.79 2.74 2.62
N VAL A 62 -3.84 2.34 3.30
CA VAL A 62 -4.14 0.93 3.57
C VAL A 62 -5.64 0.71 3.41
N PHE A 63 -6.03 -0.35 2.73
CA PHE A 63 -7.39 -0.82 2.69
C PHE A 63 -7.54 -2.01 3.63
N VAL A 64 -8.49 -1.92 4.56
CA VAL A 64 -8.71 -2.93 5.60
C VAL A 64 -10.17 -3.38 5.54
N PRO A 65 -10.45 -4.64 5.18
CA PRO A 65 -11.76 -5.25 5.39
C PRO A 65 -12.11 -5.33 6.87
N GLU A 66 -13.38 -5.17 7.25
CA GLU A 66 -13.82 -5.30 8.64
C GLU A 66 -13.49 -6.68 9.25
N THR A 67 -13.51 -7.73 8.43
CA THR A 67 -13.10 -9.08 8.86
C THR A 67 -11.63 -9.15 9.27
N CYS A 68 -10.84 -8.15 8.95
CA CYS A 68 -9.41 -8.06 9.27
C CYS A 68 -9.10 -7.16 10.49
N ASP A 69 -10.09 -6.52 11.10
CA ASP A 69 -9.88 -5.63 12.24
C ASP A 69 -9.30 -6.34 13.47
N ALA A 70 -9.50 -7.65 13.58
CA ALA A 70 -8.91 -8.47 14.63
C ALA A 70 -7.45 -8.89 14.35
N GLY A 71 -6.89 -8.49 13.21
CA GLY A 71 -5.56 -8.91 12.74
C GLY A 71 -5.54 -10.29 12.08
N GLY A 72 -4.36 -10.73 11.66
CA GLY A 72 -4.13 -12.07 11.10
C GLY A 72 -4.52 -12.24 9.62
N CYS A 73 -5.01 -11.19 8.95
CA CYS A 73 -5.25 -11.24 7.52
C CYS A 73 -3.94 -11.18 6.72
N PRO A 74 -3.88 -11.82 5.55
CA PRO A 74 -2.75 -11.65 4.65
C PRO A 74 -2.74 -10.23 4.07
N VAL A 75 -1.54 -9.77 3.71
CA VAL A 75 -1.29 -8.44 3.17
C VAL A 75 -0.79 -8.53 1.74
N THR A 76 -1.37 -7.76 0.85
CA THR A 76 -0.83 -7.50 -0.49
C THR A 76 -0.27 -6.08 -0.53
N VAL A 77 0.99 -5.93 -0.96
CA VAL A 77 1.61 -4.63 -1.18
C VAL A 77 1.41 -4.23 -2.64
N ALA A 78 0.73 -3.11 -2.86
CA ALA A 78 0.46 -2.55 -4.18
C ALA A 78 1.32 -1.30 -4.40
N LEU A 79 2.32 -1.42 -5.25
CA LEU A 79 3.24 -0.34 -5.58
C LEU A 79 2.72 0.46 -6.78
N HIS A 80 2.59 1.77 -6.60
CA HIS A 80 2.22 2.68 -7.69
C HIS A 80 3.39 2.87 -8.68
N GLY A 81 3.12 3.39 -9.87
CA GLY A 81 4.14 3.78 -10.85
C GLY A 81 4.75 5.16 -10.55
N CYS A 82 5.82 5.52 -11.30
CA CYS A 82 6.36 6.88 -11.25
C CYS A 82 5.27 7.91 -11.57
N GLN A 83 5.25 9.05 -10.89
CA GLN A 83 4.22 10.10 -10.99
C GLN A 83 2.80 9.63 -10.61
N MET A 84 2.69 8.55 -9.85
CA MET A 84 1.40 8.03 -9.37
C MET A 84 1.30 8.04 -7.85
N ASN A 85 2.19 8.73 -7.17
CA ASN A 85 2.15 8.93 -5.72
C ASN A 85 1.06 9.92 -5.30
N ASP A 86 0.82 10.04 -3.99
CA ASP A 86 -0.20 10.94 -3.42
C ASP A 86 -0.03 12.40 -3.85
N GLU A 87 1.21 12.89 -3.95
CA GLU A 87 1.51 14.25 -4.39
C GLU A 87 1.05 14.50 -5.84
N ALA A 88 1.20 13.52 -6.73
CA ALA A 88 0.89 13.65 -8.15
C ALA A 88 -0.60 13.42 -8.47
N ILE A 89 -1.21 12.37 -7.92
CA ILE A 89 -2.58 11.96 -8.26
C ILE A 89 -3.50 11.70 -7.06
N GLY A 90 -3.07 12.06 -5.84
CA GLY A 90 -3.84 11.80 -4.63
C GLY A 90 -4.05 10.29 -4.40
N ASP A 91 -5.20 9.94 -3.86
CA ASP A 91 -5.61 8.56 -3.59
C ASP A 91 -6.10 7.78 -4.82
N THR A 92 -5.94 8.33 -6.03
CA THR A 92 -6.51 7.76 -7.27
C THR A 92 -6.05 6.32 -7.51
N PHE A 93 -4.75 6.03 -7.34
CA PHE A 93 -4.25 4.67 -7.50
C PHE A 93 -4.83 3.73 -6.44
N ALA A 94 -4.76 4.10 -5.17
CA ALA A 94 -5.25 3.29 -4.06
C ALA A 94 -6.77 3.03 -4.17
N ARG A 95 -7.54 4.00 -4.65
CA ARG A 95 -8.99 3.90 -4.75
C ARG A 95 -9.48 3.13 -5.97
N TYR A 96 -8.78 3.25 -7.10
CA TYR A 96 -9.26 2.79 -8.39
C TYR A 96 -8.38 1.73 -9.05
N SER A 97 -7.41 1.15 -8.34
CA SER A 97 -6.58 0.03 -8.82
C SER A 97 -7.39 -1.25 -9.08
N GLY A 98 -8.61 -1.35 -8.54
CA GLY A 98 -9.44 -2.55 -8.61
C GLY A 98 -9.16 -3.58 -7.51
N LEU A 99 -8.11 -3.39 -6.72
CA LEU A 99 -7.71 -4.35 -5.68
C LEU A 99 -8.63 -4.38 -4.47
N ASN A 100 -9.17 -3.21 -4.05
CA ASN A 100 -9.94 -3.09 -2.81
C ASN A 100 -11.20 -3.94 -2.81
N ARG A 101 -11.95 -3.96 -3.92
CA ARG A 101 -13.16 -4.75 -4.02
C ARG A 101 -12.89 -6.24 -3.84
N TRP A 102 -11.86 -6.75 -4.50
CA TRP A 102 -11.48 -8.14 -4.33
C TRP A 102 -11.02 -8.43 -2.89
N ALA A 103 -10.24 -7.52 -2.32
CA ALA A 103 -9.72 -7.63 -0.96
C ALA A 103 -10.84 -7.67 0.09
N GLU A 104 -11.88 -6.85 -0.10
CA GLU A 104 -13.09 -6.80 0.72
C GLU A 104 -13.81 -8.16 0.73
N GLU A 105 -14.03 -8.74 -0.46
CA GLU A 105 -14.71 -10.01 -0.65
C GLU A 105 -13.88 -11.22 -0.15
N HIS A 106 -12.56 -11.09 0.00
CA HIS A 106 -11.68 -12.21 0.32
C HIS A 106 -10.87 -12.04 1.64
N GLY A 107 -11.17 -11.02 2.44
CA GLY A 107 -10.51 -10.82 3.72
C GLY A 107 -9.00 -10.62 3.59
N GLN A 108 -8.59 -9.67 2.74
CA GLN A 108 -7.18 -9.36 2.49
C GLN A 108 -6.90 -7.88 2.65
N ILE A 109 -5.87 -7.52 3.39
CA ILE A 109 -5.41 -6.14 3.52
C ILE A 109 -4.63 -5.75 2.26
N ILE A 110 -4.88 -4.55 1.72
CA ILE A 110 -4.06 -3.98 0.65
C ILE A 110 -3.29 -2.78 1.20
N LEU A 111 -1.98 -2.89 1.20
CA LEU A 111 -1.07 -1.81 1.58
C LEU A 111 -0.62 -1.04 0.33
N TYR A 112 -0.83 0.26 0.32
CA TYR A 112 -0.44 1.19 -0.73
C TYR A 112 0.59 2.18 -0.19
N PRO A 113 1.84 1.77 -0.02
CA PRO A 113 2.89 2.68 0.44
C PRO A 113 3.14 3.75 -0.61
N GLN A 114 3.64 4.90 -0.17
CA GLN A 114 3.84 6.08 -1.02
C GLN A 114 5.29 6.51 -1.05
N THR A 115 5.73 6.94 -2.22
CA THR A 115 7.03 7.59 -2.42
C THR A 115 6.87 9.10 -2.51
N GLU A 116 7.96 9.82 -2.32
CA GLU A 116 8.03 11.27 -2.47
C GLU A 116 8.93 11.70 -3.63
N SER A 117 8.68 12.89 -4.16
CA SER A 117 9.57 13.51 -5.14
C SER A 117 10.78 14.15 -4.46
N SER A 118 11.93 14.10 -5.12
CA SER A 118 13.15 14.74 -4.67
C SER A 118 14.05 15.11 -5.86
N MET A 119 15.13 15.87 -5.61
CA MET A 119 16.10 16.17 -6.67
C MET A 119 16.74 14.91 -7.28
N ALA A 120 16.92 13.85 -6.49
CA ALA A 120 17.46 12.57 -6.98
C ALA A 120 16.40 11.69 -7.62
N ASN A 121 15.11 11.94 -7.34
CA ASN A 121 13.96 11.17 -7.79
C ASN A 121 12.78 12.10 -8.10
N PRO A 122 12.86 12.93 -9.16
CA PRO A 122 11.85 13.96 -9.44
C PRO A 122 10.49 13.41 -9.85
N GLN A 123 10.42 12.13 -10.19
CA GLN A 123 9.19 11.47 -10.61
C GLN A 123 8.59 10.57 -9.51
N ALA A 124 9.08 10.66 -8.28
CA ALA A 124 8.62 9.82 -7.17
C ALA A 124 8.51 8.33 -7.55
N CYS A 125 9.53 7.79 -8.21
CA CYS A 125 9.61 6.37 -8.52
C CYS A 125 10.05 5.57 -7.28
N TRP A 126 9.79 4.28 -7.27
CA TRP A 126 10.45 3.35 -6.37
C TRP A 126 11.94 3.24 -6.73
N ASP A 127 12.78 2.86 -5.76
CA ASP A 127 14.22 2.79 -5.97
C ASP A 127 14.65 1.60 -6.82
N TRP A 128 14.64 1.77 -8.13
CA TRP A 128 15.11 0.77 -9.07
C TRP A 128 16.56 1.00 -9.57
N TRP A 129 17.21 2.08 -9.10
CA TRP A 129 18.61 2.41 -9.50
C TRP A 129 19.53 2.68 -8.31
N GLY A 130 19.07 2.53 -7.06
CA GLY A 130 19.91 2.62 -5.87
C GLY A 130 20.05 4.00 -5.26
N PHE A 131 19.14 4.95 -5.56
CA PHE A 131 19.23 6.32 -5.01
C PHE A 131 18.94 6.37 -3.50
N ALA A 132 18.18 5.43 -2.96
CA ALA A 132 17.88 5.35 -1.54
C ALA A 132 19.03 4.71 -0.74
N GLU A 133 19.90 4.00 -1.39
CA GLU A 133 21.05 3.36 -0.77
C GLU A 133 22.16 4.37 -0.41
N SER A 134 23.11 3.95 0.42
CA SER A 134 24.27 4.78 0.73
C SER A 134 25.12 5.04 -0.50
N THR A 135 25.49 6.30 -0.77
CA THR A 135 26.36 6.69 -1.88
C THR A 135 27.77 6.08 -1.79
N TRP A 136 28.13 5.49 -0.67
CA TRP A 136 29.43 4.83 -0.44
C TRP A 136 29.39 3.33 -0.72
N GLN A 137 28.23 2.77 -1.07
CA GLN A 137 28.14 1.36 -1.44
C GLN A 137 28.66 1.12 -2.85
N ILE A 138 29.67 0.26 -2.97
CA ILE A 138 30.23 -0.15 -4.26
C ILE A 138 29.24 -1.09 -4.99
N ASN A 139 28.36 -1.75 -4.24
CA ASN A 139 27.37 -2.68 -4.76
C ASN A 139 26.03 -2.41 -4.04
N PRO A 140 25.19 -1.51 -4.56
CA PRO A 140 23.91 -1.19 -3.95
C PRO A 140 22.98 -2.41 -3.95
N LEU A 141 22.27 -2.62 -2.83
CA LEU A 141 21.40 -3.78 -2.61
C LEU A 141 19.93 -3.47 -2.91
N HIS A 142 19.63 -2.36 -3.57
CA HIS A 142 18.29 -1.82 -3.79
C HIS A 142 17.31 -2.80 -4.45
N ASP A 143 17.81 -3.69 -5.31
CA ASP A 143 17.04 -4.70 -6.03
C ASP A 143 16.95 -6.06 -5.30
N THR A 144 17.32 -6.07 -4.04
CA THR A 144 17.26 -7.26 -3.19
C THR A 144 16.36 -7.03 -1.98
N ARG A 145 16.04 -8.10 -1.25
CA ARG A 145 15.33 -7.99 0.03
C ARG A 145 16.10 -7.21 1.12
N GLU A 146 17.39 -6.97 0.91
CA GLU A 146 18.25 -6.18 1.79
C GLU A 146 18.22 -4.69 1.45
N GLY A 147 17.58 -4.31 0.36
CA GLY A 147 17.42 -2.92 -0.07
C GLY A 147 16.67 -2.08 0.96
N THR A 148 17.05 -0.82 1.08
CA THR A 148 16.52 0.11 2.08
C THR A 148 15.00 0.24 2.00
N GLN A 149 14.44 0.47 0.80
CA GLN A 149 13.00 0.55 0.62
C GLN A 149 12.31 -0.81 0.80
N ALA A 150 12.92 -1.91 0.32
CA ALA A 150 12.37 -3.25 0.50
C ALA A 150 12.20 -3.62 1.98
N LYS A 151 13.18 -3.30 2.83
CA LYS A 151 13.10 -3.50 4.28
C LYS A 151 11.98 -2.68 4.92
N ALA A 152 11.84 -1.41 4.53
CA ALA A 152 10.77 -0.56 5.05
C ALA A 152 9.38 -1.11 4.67
N LEU A 153 9.19 -1.59 3.44
CA LEU A 153 7.95 -2.24 3.01
C LEU A 153 7.65 -3.50 3.82
N MET A 154 8.66 -4.32 4.08
CA MET A 154 8.48 -5.53 4.91
C MET A 154 8.15 -5.19 6.36
N ALA A 155 8.75 -4.14 6.93
CA ALA A 155 8.41 -3.69 8.27
C ALA A 155 6.95 -3.20 8.36
N MET A 156 6.43 -2.51 7.34
CA MET A 156 5.01 -2.15 7.26
C MET A 156 4.10 -3.40 7.22
N VAL A 157 4.49 -4.43 6.46
CA VAL A 157 3.74 -5.69 6.39
C VAL A 157 3.75 -6.39 7.76
N GLU A 158 4.89 -6.47 8.42
CA GLU A 158 5.03 -7.07 9.75
C GLU A 158 4.13 -6.33 10.76
N ARG A 159 4.13 -4.99 10.74
CA ARG A 159 3.28 -4.17 11.60
C ARG A 159 1.78 -4.43 11.39
N LEU A 160 1.34 -4.63 10.16
CA LEU A 160 -0.06 -4.97 9.84
C LEU A 160 -0.45 -6.40 10.24
N GLN A 161 0.51 -7.28 10.42
CA GLN A 161 0.29 -8.66 10.83
C GLN A 161 0.36 -8.85 12.35
N GLU A 162 0.86 -7.84 13.09
CA GLU A 162 0.80 -7.83 14.55
C GLU A 162 -0.67 -7.80 15.01
N ALA A 163 -0.97 -8.56 16.06
CA ALA A 163 -2.29 -8.46 16.68
C ALA A 163 -2.49 -7.05 17.26
N PRO A 164 -3.69 -6.47 17.16
CA PRO A 164 -3.97 -5.20 17.83
C PRO A 164 -3.61 -5.31 19.32
N ASP A 165 -2.95 -4.29 19.87
CA ASP A 165 -2.70 -4.23 21.30
C ASP A 165 -4.02 -4.38 22.05
N ALA A 166 -4.07 -5.30 23.01
CA ALA A 166 -5.23 -5.45 23.87
C ALA A 166 -5.53 -4.08 24.52
N PRO A 167 -6.79 -3.62 24.53
CA PRO A 167 -7.15 -2.35 25.17
C PRO A 167 -6.61 -2.37 26.60
N ALA A 168 -5.87 -1.32 26.98
CA ALA A 168 -5.34 -1.16 28.32
C ALA A 168 -6.51 -1.32 29.29
N GLU A 169 -6.44 -2.32 30.17
CA GLU A 169 -7.44 -2.52 31.21
C GLU A 169 -7.49 -1.23 32.04
N GLU A 170 -8.62 -0.52 31.95
CA GLU A 170 -8.91 0.63 32.80
C GLU A 170 -8.90 0.14 34.25
N SER A 171 -7.82 0.44 34.95
CA SER A 171 -7.71 0.15 36.37
C SER A 171 -8.79 0.98 37.11
N THR A 172 -9.93 0.37 37.35
CA THR A 172 -10.89 0.87 38.33
C THR A 172 -10.22 0.89 39.71
N GLN A 173 -9.63 2.03 40.06
CA GLN A 173 -9.33 2.32 41.46
C GLN A 173 -10.66 2.52 42.17
N GLU A 174 -11.11 1.48 42.87
CA GLU A 174 -12.10 1.66 43.92
C GLU A 174 -11.50 2.58 44.99
N ALA A 175 -12.10 3.73 45.10
CA ALA A 175 -11.84 4.65 46.24
C ALA A 175 -12.67 4.16 47.43
N ASP A 176 -11.97 3.75 48.48
CA ASP A 176 -12.48 3.53 49.84
C ASP A 176 -12.62 4.91 50.55
#